data_ee30b230e3ebbd2b88cb2f32374fe3c2
#
_entry.id   ee30b230e3ebbd2b88cb2f32374fe3c2
#
_cell.length_a   1.000
_cell.length_b   1.000
_cell.length_c   1.000
_cell.angle_alpha   90.00
_cell.angle_beta   90.00
_cell.angle_gamma   90.00
#
_symmetry.space_group_name_H-M   'P 1'
#
loop_
_entity.id
_entity.type
_entity.pdbx_description
1 polymer ?
#
loop_
_entity_poly.entity_id
_entity_poly.type
_entity_poly.pdbx_seq_one_letter_code
_entity_poly.pdbx_strand_id
1 'polypeptide(L)' 'MIKVGSMVQSKYRLSSGKPGYLGLVMEMRNTEEEAFSLAHVYYPKTRTFGWVKSKDMKVVT' A
#
# COMPACT_ATOMS: atom_id res chain seq x y z
N MET A 1 11.41 4.20 1.02
CA MET A 1 10.92 3.16 1.96
C MET A 1 9.52 3.52 2.45
N ILE A 2 8.62 2.55 2.47
CA ILE A 2 7.25 2.77 2.93
C ILE A 2 7.22 2.83 4.45
N LYS A 3 6.51 3.82 4.98
CA LYS A 3 6.35 4.01 6.42
C LYS A 3 4.97 4.57 6.72
N VAL A 4 4.58 4.57 7.98
CA VAL A 4 3.32 5.20 8.42
C VAL A 4 3.29 6.66 7.95
N GLY A 5 2.18 7.06 7.35
CA GLY A 5 2.01 8.38 6.76
C GLY A 5 2.38 8.48 5.29
N SER A 6 3.00 7.44 4.71
CA SER A 6 3.29 7.44 3.28
C SER A 6 2.03 7.32 2.45
N MET A 7 1.97 8.05 1.34
CA MET A 7 0.95 7.82 0.31
C MET A 7 1.49 6.78 -0.65
N VAL A 8 0.72 5.74 -0.89
CA VAL A 8 1.16 4.58 -1.68
C VAL A 8 0.14 4.22 -2.75
N GLN A 9 0.61 3.51 -3.75
CA GLN A 9 -0.21 2.98 -4.82
C GLN A 9 0.36 1.63 -5.21
N SER A 10 -0.49 0.69 -5.61
CA SER A 10 -0.03 -0.61 -6.07
C SER A 10 0.91 -0.46 -7.26
N LYS A 11 1.95 -1.28 -7.30
CA LYS A 11 2.82 -1.37 -8.47
C LYS A 11 2.12 -2.01 -9.66
N TYR A 12 1.05 -2.73 -9.42
CA TYR A 12 0.31 -3.46 -10.44
C TYR A 12 -0.94 -2.70 -10.85
N ARG A 13 -1.31 -2.84 -12.13
CA ARG A 13 -2.52 -2.21 -12.64
C ARG A 13 -3.73 -3.09 -12.32
N LEU A 14 -4.89 -2.45 -12.25
CA LEU A 14 -6.16 -3.17 -12.15
C LEU A 14 -6.42 -3.93 -13.45
N SER A 15 -7.36 -4.88 -13.40
CA SER A 15 -7.74 -5.65 -14.59
C SER A 15 -8.24 -4.77 -15.74
N SER A 16 -8.76 -3.57 -15.43
CA SER A 16 -9.16 -2.58 -16.42
C SER A 16 -8.00 -1.83 -17.07
N GLY A 17 -6.77 -2.09 -16.65
CA GLY A 17 -5.58 -1.39 -17.11
C GLY A 17 -5.31 -0.06 -16.41
N LYS A 18 -6.19 0.37 -15.51
CA LYS A 18 -6.01 1.60 -14.75
C LYS A 18 -5.10 1.38 -13.55
N PRO A 19 -4.39 2.41 -13.08
CA PRO A 19 -3.60 2.28 -11.86
C PRO A 19 -4.50 2.02 -10.65
N GLY A 20 -3.94 1.37 -9.63
CA GLY A 20 -4.66 1.13 -8.39
C GLY A 20 -4.97 2.42 -7.64
N TYR A 21 -5.83 2.31 -6.64
CA TYR A 21 -6.22 3.47 -5.83
C TYR A 21 -5.05 3.95 -4.97
N LEU A 22 -5.01 5.26 -4.74
CA LEU A 22 -4.10 5.84 -3.78
C LEU A 22 -4.54 5.46 -2.37
N GLY A 23 -3.57 5.15 -1.52
CA GLY A 23 -3.83 4.80 -0.14
C GLY A 23 -2.86 5.48 0.81
N LEU A 24 -3.29 5.59 2.06
CA LEU A 24 -2.47 6.13 3.13
C LEU A 24 -2.07 5.01 4.08
N VAL A 25 -0.78 4.88 4.35
CA VAL A 25 -0.29 3.85 5.27
C VAL A 25 -0.60 4.28 6.69
N MET A 26 -1.44 3.48 7.36
CA MET A 26 -1.88 3.74 8.73
C MET A 26 -1.07 2.97 9.76
N GLU A 27 -0.57 1.80 9.39
CA GLU A 27 0.19 0.94 10.29
C GLU A 27 1.13 0.07 9.47
N MET A 28 2.24 -0.33 10.06
CA MET A 28 3.20 -1.25 9.43
C MET A 28 3.43 -2.45 10.34
N ARG A 29 3.48 -3.62 9.73
CA ARG A 29 3.98 -4.84 10.37
C ARG A 29 5.24 -5.27 9.64
N ASN A 30 6.36 -4.93 10.22
CA ASN A 30 7.66 -5.29 9.66
C ASN A 30 8.08 -6.66 10.18
N THR A 31 8.62 -7.48 9.28
CA THR A 31 9.19 -8.77 9.62
C THR A 31 10.69 -8.72 9.34
N GLU A 32 11.43 -9.74 9.82
CA GLU A 32 12.86 -9.84 9.55
C GLU A 32 13.14 -9.87 8.05
N GLU A 33 12.26 -10.53 7.30
CA GLU A 33 12.33 -10.51 5.84
C GLU A 33 11.38 -9.45 5.30
N GLU A 34 11.95 -8.43 4.68
CA GLU A 34 11.19 -7.31 4.14
C GLU A 34 10.10 -7.77 3.17
N ALA A 35 10.33 -8.87 2.45
CA ALA A 35 9.35 -9.42 1.52
C ALA A 35 8.02 -9.80 2.17
N PHE A 36 8.01 -10.05 3.48
CA PHE A 36 6.80 -10.40 4.21
C PHE A 36 6.22 -9.26 5.04
N SER A 37 6.82 -8.08 4.95
CA SER A 37 6.29 -6.90 5.65
C SER A 37 4.95 -6.49 5.08
N LEU A 38 4.02 -6.13 5.98
CA LEU A 38 2.66 -5.73 5.60
C LEU A 38 2.41 -4.28 5.99
N ALA A 39 1.63 -3.61 5.17
CA ALA A 39 1.15 -2.27 5.44
C ALA A 39 -0.37 -2.28 5.54
N HIS A 40 -0.91 -1.66 6.57
CA HIS A 40 -2.34 -1.43 6.71
C HIS A 40 -2.65 -0.09 6.06
N VAL A 41 -3.37 -0.13 4.95
CA VAL A 41 -3.58 1.02 4.08
C VAL A 41 -5.04 1.41 4.08
N TYR A 42 -5.31 2.69 4.22
CA TYR A 42 -6.63 3.27 4.06
C TYR A 42 -6.77 3.83 2.65
N TYR A 43 -7.82 3.43 1.95
CA TYR A 43 -8.13 3.89 0.60
C TYR A 43 -9.29 4.88 0.67
N PRO A 44 -9.01 6.20 0.64
CA PRO A 44 -10.09 7.21 0.81
C PRO A 44 -11.15 7.17 -0.28
N LYS A 45 -10.78 6.81 -1.50
CA LYS A 45 -11.74 6.79 -2.61
C LYS A 45 -12.84 5.76 -2.40
N THR A 46 -12.52 4.62 -1.85
CA THR A 46 -13.47 3.54 -1.55
C THR A 46 -13.87 3.49 -0.10
N ARG A 47 -13.22 4.30 0.76
CA ARG A 47 -13.43 4.33 2.21
C ARG A 47 -13.24 2.95 2.85
N THR A 48 -12.22 2.24 2.39
CA THR A 48 -11.90 0.90 2.88
C THR A 48 -10.47 0.82 3.37
N PHE A 49 -10.20 -0.19 4.20
CA PHE A 49 -8.85 -0.51 4.68
C PHE A 49 -8.45 -1.87 4.12
N GLY A 50 -7.16 -2.09 4.00
CA GLY A 50 -6.65 -3.39 3.61
C GLY A 50 -5.21 -3.58 4.03
N TRP A 51 -4.85 -4.84 4.32
CA TRP A 51 -3.47 -5.23 4.55
C TRP A 51 -2.86 -5.63 3.22
N VAL A 52 -1.75 -5.02 2.86
CA VAL A 52 -1.06 -5.28 1.60
C VAL A 52 0.41 -5.52 1.86
N LYS A 53 1.04 -6.28 0.98
CA LYS A 53 2.49 -6.49 1.06
C LYS A 53 3.20 -5.19 0.66
N SER A 54 4.08 -4.71 1.52
CA SER A 54 4.78 -3.45 1.27
C SER A 54 5.58 -3.50 -0.03
N LYS A 55 6.12 -4.66 -0.40
CA LYS A 55 6.90 -4.83 -1.64
C LYS A 55 6.07 -4.57 -2.90
N ASP A 56 4.74 -4.71 -2.81
CA ASP A 56 3.84 -4.54 -3.95
C ASP A 56 3.35 -3.09 -4.10
N MET A 57 3.79 -2.22 -3.21
CA MET A 57 3.36 -0.82 -3.19
C MET A 57 4.53 0.10 -3.48
N LYS A 58 4.23 1.23 -4.11
CA LYS A 58 5.20 2.29 -4.36
C LYS A 58 4.76 3.58 -3.66
N VAL A 59 5.72 4.34 -3.19
CA VAL A 59 5.45 5.67 -2.61
C VAL A 59 5.24 6.65 -3.76
N VAL A 60 4.17 7.44 -3.67
CA VAL A 60 3.79 8.38 -4.75
C VAL A 60 3.93 9.84 -4.36
N THR A 61 4.52 10.13 -3.23
CA THR A 61 4.79 11.52 -2.85
C THR A 61 6.24 11.73 -2.52
#